data_58a5c294a2f90f24ad39436c8545c932
#
_entry.id   58a5c294a2f90f24ad39436c8545c932
#
_cell.length_a   1.000
_cell.length_b   1.000
_cell.length_c   1.000
_cell.angle_alpha   90.00
_cell.angle_beta   90.00
_cell.angle_gamma   90.00
#
_symmetry.space_group_name_H-M   'P 1'
#
loop_
_entity.id
_entity.type
_entity.pdbx_description
1 polymer ?
#
loop_
_entity_poly.entity_id
_entity_poly.type
_entity_poly.pdbx_seq_one_letter_code
_entity_poly.pdbx_strand_id
1 'polypeptide(L)'
;MSWCTKRSNDNLVNCSLCKAPVIFLEPLARQKIEVLMDAYPHQEWLDYLVGSMPDKESLFVEDLVIPLHKESNGCSVEAEPFYIPKNCIGVIHSHHSMGAFHSDIDQSYVDRNFPVSITVAKKTGSLEYDAVCYEVTPCGKPTLSKSTVKYVPPKPLFDVKAFLEEAKRNIARLYC
;
A
#
# COMPACT_ATOMS: atom_id res chain seq x y z
N MET A 1 -9.15 4.51 -20.42
CA MET A 1 -7.70 4.52 -20.70
C MET A 1 -7.12 3.34 -19.95
N SER A 2 -6.51 2.38 -20.65
CA SER A 2 -5.95 1.17 -20.04
C SER A 2 -4.69 1.55 -19.27
N TRP A 3 -4.71 1.40 -17.94
CA TRP A 3 -3.55 1.60 -17.07
C TRP A 3 -2.53 0.45 -17.14
N CYS A 4 -2.81 -0.54 -17.96
CA CYS A 4 -1.95 -1.71 -18.15
C CYS A 4 -0.96 -1.49 -19.32
N THR A 5 -0.21 -0.39 -19.31
CA THR A 5 1.03 -0.36 -20.06
C THR A 5 2.11 -0.92 -19.17
N LYS A 6 2.53 -2.18 -19.43
CA LYS A 6 3.79 -2.74 -18.94
C LYS A 6 4.89 -1.69 -19.18
N ARG A 7 5.19 -0.88 -18.17
CA ARG A 7 6.46 -0.14 -18.16
C ARG A 7 7.50 -1.14 -17.74
N SER A 8 8.35 -1.51 -18.66
CA SER A 8 9.52 -2.31 -18.36
C SER A 8 10.32 -1.61 -17.26
N ASN A 9 10.59 -2.30 -16.15
CA ASN A 9 11.49 -1.85 -15.08
C ASN A 9 12.96 -1.79 -15.57
N ASP A 10 13.19 -1.85 -16.88
CA ASP A 10 14.50 -2.00 -17.53
C ASP A 10 15.46 -0.82 -17.27
N ASN A 11 14.97 0.27 -16.65
CA ASN A 11 15.78 1.44 -16.34
C ASN A 11 16.03 1.66 -14.83
N LEU A 12 15.52 0.79 -13.96
CA LEU A 12 15.79 0.88 -12.54
C LEU A 12 17.27 0.59 -12.26
N VAL A 13 17.89 1.39 -11.40
CA VAL A 13 19.28 1.21 -11.01
C VAL A 13 19.38 1.01 -9.51
N ASN A 14 20.26 0.14 -9.08
CA ASN A 14 20.61 0.05 -7.66
C ASN A 14 21.58 1.18 -7.32
N CYS A 15 21.17 2.08 -6.43
CA CYS A 15 21.96 3.23 -6.01
C CYS A 15 22.24 3.17 -4.52
N SER A 16 23.48 2.90 -4.16
CA SER A 16 23.91 2.83 -2.76
C SER A 16 23.85 4.18 -2.01
N LEU A 17 23.68 5.28 -2.73
CA LEU A 17 23.55 6.64 -2.17
C LEU A 17 22.08 7.02 -1.89
N CYS A 18 21.13 6.26 -2.43
CA CYS A 18 19.70 6.46 -2.14
C CYS A 18 19.36 5.77 -0.81
N LYS A 19 18.80 6.54 0.10
CA LYS A 19 18.23 6.02 1.35
C LYS A 19 16.74 6.12 1.23
N ALA A 20 16.05 4.97 1.20
CA ALA A 20 14.60 4.95 1.26
C ALA A 20 14.11 5.63 2.55
N PRO A 21 13.03 6.41 2.47
CA PRO A 21 12.41 7.01 3.65
C PRO A 21 11.95 5.94 4.64
N VAL A 22 11.90 6.28 5.91
CA VAL A 22 11.19 5.49 6.90
C VAL A 22 9.71 5.79 6.79
N ILE A 23 8.89 4.76 6.70
CA ILE A 23 7.43 4.87 6.64
C ILE A 23 6.87 4.74 8.05
N PHE A 24 6.18 5.78 8.51
CA PHE A 24 5.50 5.78 9.80
C PHE A 24 4.00 5.56 9.60
N LEU A 25 3.47 4.46 10.13
CA LEU A 25 2.04 4.22 10.17
C LEU A 25 1.45 4.92 11.40
N GLU A 26 0.61 5.91 11.16
CA GLU A 26 -0.19 6.55 12.20
C GLU A 26 -1.22 5.57 12.79
N PRO A 27 -1.69 5.78 14.02
CA PRO A 27 -2.57 4.84 14.70
C PRO A 27 -3.85 4.51 13.94
N LEU A 28 -4.43 5.48 13.23
CA LEU A 28 -5.62 5.29 12.41
C LEU A 28 -5.35 4.36 11.24
N ALA A 29 -4.30 4.62 10.46
CA ALA A 29 -3.93 3.79 9.32
C ALA A 29 -3.61 2.37 9.76
N ARG A 30 -2.79 2.22 10.81
CA ARG A 30 -2.45 0.91 11.38
C ARG A 30 -3.69 0.11 11.78
N GLN A 31 -4.64 0.74 12.51
CA GLN A 31 -5.84 0.06 12.97
C GLN A 31 -6.74 -0.36 11.80
N LYS A 32 -6.85 0.47 10.76
CA LYS A 32 -7.57 0.10 9.54
C LYS A 32 -6.96 -1.13 8.87
N ILE A 33 -5.62 -1.21 8.78
CA ILE A 33 -4.92 -2.39 8.28
C ILE A 33 -5.27 -3.63 9.12
N GLU A 34 -5.17 -3.53 10.45
CA GLU A 34 -5.50 -4.64 11.36
C GLU A 34 -6.93 -5.12 11.17
N VAL A 35 -7.89 -4.19 11.08
CA VAL A 35 -9.31 -4.49 10.84
C VAL A 35 -9.53 -5.19 9.50
N LEU A 36 -8.90 -4.72 8.42
CA LEU A 36 -9.04 -5.34 7.10
C LEU A 36 -8.41 -6.73 7.05
N MET A 37 -7.23 -6.92 7.66
CA MET A 37 -6.57 -8.23 7.74
C MET A 37 -7.41 -9.25 8.52
N ASP A 38 -8.16 -8.81 9.52
CA ASP A 38 -9.05 -9.67 10.30
C ASP A 38 -10.38 -9.94 9.58
N ALA A 39 -10.89 -8.97 8.85
CA ALA A 39 -12.17 -9.09 8.14
C ALA A 39 -12.06 -9.89 6.83
N TYR A 40 -10.90 -9.84 6.17
CA TYR A 40 -10.64 -10.47 4.88
C TYR A 40 -9.41 -11.41 4.92
N PRO A 41 -9.41 -12.48 5.76
CA PRO A 41 -8.23 -13.33 5.96
C PRO A 41 -7.86 -14.20 4.77
N HIS A 42 -8.73 -14.29 3.74
CA HIS A 42 -8.55 -15.15 2.55
C HIS A 42 -8.74 -14.41 1.22
N GLN A 43 -8.84 -13.10 1.26
CA GLN A 43 -9.09 -12.26 0.12
C GLN A 43 -8.09 -11.10 0.10
N GLU A 44 -7.41 -10.90 -1.01
CA GLU A 44 -6.53 -9.74 -1.17
C GLU A 44 -7.36 -8.47 -1.32
N TRP A 45 -6.90 -7.42 -0.71
CA TRP A 45 -7.46 -6.07 -0.83
C TRP A 45 -6.34 -5.07 -1.12
N LEU A 46 -6.70 -3.96 -1.73
CA LEU A 46 -5.81 -2.85 -2.07
C LEU A 46 -6.44 -1.54 -1.59
N ASP A 47 -5.65 -0.72 -0.91
CA ASP A 47 -6.07 0.59 -0.44
C ASP A 47 -5.08 1.67 -0.89
N TYR A 48 -5.55 2.91 -1.00
CA TYR A 48 -4.71 4.08 -1.15
C TYR A 48 -4.17 4.52 0.21
N LEU A 49 -2.86 4.77 0.25
CA LEU A 49 -2.19 5.39 1.39
C LEU A 49 -2.38 6.90 1.32
N VAL A 50 -2.99 7.47 2.33
CA VAL A 50 -3.18 8.92 2.47
C VAL A 50 -2.27 9.44 3.57
N GLY A 51 -1.54 10.53 3.28
CA GLY A 51 -0.61 11.06 4.25
C GLY A 51 0.28 12.15 3.70
N SER A 52 1.46 12.28 4.28
CA SER A 52 2.40 13.35 3.99
C SER A 52 3.85 12.89 3.92
N MET A 53 4.65 13.61 3.15
CA MET A 53 6.11 13.46 3.05
C MET A 53 6.75 14.80 3.41
N PRO A 54 6.97 15.10 4.70
CA PRO A 54 7.52 16.38 5.13
C PRO A 54 8.97 16.58 4.68
N ASP A 55 9.70 15.49 4.49
CA ASP A 55 11.08 15.47 4.03
C ASP A 55 11.38 14.20 3.22
N LYS A 56 12.64 14.05 2.78
CA LYS A 56 13.08 12.87 2.01
C LYS A 56 13.35 11.62 2.85
N GLU A 57 13.37 11.73 4.16
CA GLU A 57 13.73 10.64 5.08
C GLU A 57 12.52 10.05 5.80
N SER A 58 11.39 10.78 5.80
CA SER A 58 10.21 10.44 6.57
C SER A 58 8.94 10.51 5.74
N LEU A 59 8.11 9.48 5.84
CA LEU A 59 6.81 9.39 5.20
C LEU A 59 5.80 8.97 6.25
N PHE A 60 4.71 9.73 6.41
CA PHE A 60 3.65 9.46 7.37
C PHE A 60 2.40 9.00 6.63
N VAL A 61 1.94 7.78 6.93
CA VAL A 61 0.65 7.26 6.48
C VAL A 61 -0.36 7.58 7.56
N GLU A 62 -1.22 8.55 7.29
CA GLU A 62 -2.18 9.10 8.23
C GLU A 62 -3.51 8.34 8.17
N ASP A 63 -3.90 7.87 6.97
CA ASP A 63 -5.15 7.20 6.73
C ASP A 63 -5.07 6.23 5.54
N LEU A 64 -6.10 5.39 5.39
CA LEU A 64 -6.36 4.53 4.23
C LEU A 64 -7.69 4.89 3.61
N VAL A 65 -7.74 4.86 2.27
CA VAL A 65 -8.96 5.03 1.49
C VAL A 65 -9.17 3.81 0.61
N ILE A 66 -10.28 3.11 0.83
CA ILE A 66 -10.65 1.90 0.11
C ILE A 66 -11.20 2.28 -1.26
N PRO A 67 -10.52 1.97 -2.38
CA PRO A 67 -11.07 2.14 -3.70
C PRO A 67 -12.19 1.13 -3.96
N LEU A 68 -12.99 1.38 -4.98
CA LEU A 68 -13.87 0.34 -5.52
C LEU A 68 -13.00 -0.71 -6.22
N HIS A 69 -13.10 -1.97 -5.78
CA HIS A 69 -12.38 -3.07 -6.40
C HIS A 69 -13.16 -3.59 -7.61
N LYS A 70 -12.47 -3.82 -8.72
CA LYS A 70 -13.01 -4.55 -9.87
C LYS A 70 -12.92 -6.04 -9.66
N GLU A 71 -11.79 -6.48 -9.11
CA GLU A 71 -11.50 -7.86 -8.80
C GLU A 71 -10.78 -7.93 -7.45
N SER A 72 -11.14 -8.91 -6.66
CA SER A 72 -10.48 -9.22 -5.40
C SER A 72 -10.72 -10.70 -5.08
N ASN A 73 -9.66 -11.48 -5.04
CA ASN A 73 -9.70 -12.91 -4.74
C ASN A 73 -8.50 -13.30 -3.86
N GLY A 74 -8.22 -14.60 -3.76
CA GLY A 74 -7.13 -15.09 -2.92
C GLY A 74 -5.71 -14.89 -3.48
N CYS A 75 -5.56 -14.33 -4.69
CA CYS A 75 -4.27 -14.23 -5.37
C CYS A 75 -4.09 -12.94 -6.15
N SER A 76 -5.12 -12.09 -6.26
CA SER A 76 -5.05 -10.84 -7.00
C SER A 76 -6.10 -9.84 -6.55
N VAL A 77 -5.77 -8.58 -6.69
CA VAL A 77 -6.67 -7.46 -6.47
C VAL A 77 -6.47 -6.41 -7.56
N GLU A 78 -7.57 -5.90 -8.12
CA GLU A 78 -7.57 -4.78 -9.06
C GLU A 78 -8.58 -3.72 -8.60
N ALA A 79 -8.14 -2.48 -8.49
CA ALA A 79 -9.00 -1.36 -8.12
C ALA A 79 -9.46 -0.58 -9.36
N GLU A 80 -10.68 -0.03 -9.29
CA GLU A 80 -11.15 0.91 -10.29
C GLU A 80 -10.45 2.26 -10.16
N PRO A 81 -9.94 2.86 -11.25
CA PRO A 81 -9.12 4.07 -11.19
C PRO A 81 -9.94 5.37 -11.08
N PHE A 82 -11.17 5.30 -10.55
CA PHE A 82 -12.09 6.46 -10.61
C PHE A 82 -11.76 7.59 -9.65
N TYR A 83 -11.13 7.29 -8.54
CA TYR A 83 -10.84 8.32 -7.57
C TYR A 83 -9.55 8.02 -6.80
N ILE A 84 -8.54 8.79 -7.08
CA ILE A 84 -7.31 8.79 -6.27
C ILE A 84 -7.41 9.98 -5.31
N PRO A 85 -7.31 9.76 -3.98
CA PRO A 85 -7.32 10.83 -3.00
C PRO A 85 -6.26 11.89 -3.28
N LYS A 86 -6.56 13.15 -3.01
CA LYS A 86 -5.65 14.27 -3.29
C LYS A 86 -4.29 14.15 -2.58
N ASN A 87 -4.29 13.57 -1.38
CA ASN A 87 -3.08 13.34 -0.58
C ASN A 87 -2.64 11.87 -0.64
N CYS A 88 -2.91 11.18 -1.75
CA CYS A 88 -2.44 9.82 -1.97
C CYS A 88 -0.92 9.83 -2.15
N ILE A 89 -0.23 9.10 -1.29
CA ILE A 89 1.23 8.94 -1.28
C ILE A 89 1.66 7.54 -1.73
N GLY A 90 0.73 6.64 -1.99
CA GLY A 90 1.03 5.28 -2.42
C GLY A 90 -0.13 4.33 -2.30
N VAL A 91 0.19 3.06 -2.36
CA VAL A 91 -0.77 1.95 -2.23
C VAL A 91 -0.31 0.94 -1.19
N ILE A 92 -1.27 0.23 -0.61
CA ILE A 92 -1.04 -0.95 0.22
C ILE A 92 -1.95 -2.07 -0.26
N HIS A 93 -1.44 -3.29 -0.31
CA HIS A 93 -2.25 -4.47 -0.58
C HIS A 93 -1.90 -5.61 0.38
N SER A 94 -2.82 -6.53 0.57
CA SER A 94 -2.65 -7.65 1.48
C SER A 94 -2.19 -8.91 0.77
N HIS A 95 -1.29 -9.66 1.43
CA HIS A 95 -0.99 -11.06 1.16
C HIS A 95 -1.35 -11.88 2.40
N HIS A 96 -2.46 -12.60 2.41
CA HIS A 96 -2.93 -13.26 3.64
C HIS A 96 -1.96 -14.32 4.20
N SER A 97 -1.78 -15.45 3.54
CA SER A 97 -0.98 -16.57 4.07
C SER A 97 0.43 -16.68 3.48
N MET A 98 0.73 -15.87 2.46
CA MET A 98 1.99 -16.00 1.70
C MET A 98 3.18 -15.27 2.33
N GLY A 99 2.96 -14.38 3.29
CA GLY A 99 3.99 -13.50 3.82
C GLY A 99 4.11 -12.18 3.04
N ALA A 100 4.72 -11.17 3.65
CA ALA A 100 4.88 -9.85 3.04
C ALA A 100 6.08 -9.85 2.08
N PHE A 101 5.82 -9.75 0.79
CA PHE A 101 6.83 -9.54 -0.26
C PHE A 101 6.19 -8.88 -1.47
N HIS A 102 6.96 -8.13 -2.24
CA HIS A 102 6.50 -7.59 -3.52
C HIS A 102 6.79 -8.56 -4.66
N SER A 103 5.76 -8.92 -5.41
CA SER A 103 5.92 -9.58 -6.70
C SER A 103 6.37 -8.57 -7.77
N ASP A 104 6.78 -9.05 -8.95
CA ASP A 104 7.12 -8.18 -10.09
C ASP A 104 5.90 -7.33 -10.54
N ILE A 105 4.69 -7.89 -10.37
CA ILE A 105 3.44 -7.17 -10.67
C ILE A 105 3.26 -6.02 -9.70
N ASP A 106 3.42 -6.25 -8.40
CA ASP A 106 3.28 -5.23 -7.35
C ASP A 106 4.28 -4.10 -7.56
N GLN A 107 5.53 -4.43 -7.91
CA GLN A 107 6.54 -3.44 -8.22
C GLN A 107 6.17 -2.55 -9.41
N SER A 108 5.38 -3.07 -10.37
CA SER A 108 4.94 -2.30 -11.53
C SER A 108 3.99 -1.14 -11.20
N TYR A 109 3.34 -1.16 -10.05
CA TYR A 109 2.50 -0.07 -9.55
C TYR A 109 3.30 1.08 -8.93
N VAL A 110 4.56 0.84 -8.58
CA VAL A 110 5.40 1.84 -7.90
C VAL A 110 6.05 2.73 -8.95
N ASP A 111 5.60 3.98 -9.02
CA ASP A 111 6.14 5.00 -9.91
C ASP A 111 5.97 6.40 -9.30
N ARG A 112 6.15 7.45 -10.12
CA ARG A 112 5.94 8.82 -9.65
C ARG A 112 4.49 9.14 -9.23
N ASN A 113 3.51 8.33 -9.65
CA ASN A 113 2.09 8.52 -9.27
C ASN A 113 1.80 7.82 -7.94
N PHE A 114 2.44 6.67 -7.74
CA PHE A 114 2.39 5.91 -6.48
C PHE A 114 3.83 5.66 -6.00
N PRO A 115 4.45 6.68 -5.38
CA PRO A 115 5.86 6.57 -4.99
C PRO A 115 6.13 5.55 -3.90
N VAL A 116 5.10 5.02 -3.23
CA VAL A 116 5.20 4.02 -2.18
C VAL A 116 4.28 2.86 -2.46
N SER A 117 4.76 1.65 -2.28
CA SER A 117 3.94 0.45 -2.19
C SER A 117 4.29 -0.33 -0.93
N ILE A 118 3.26 -0.79 -0.23
CA ILE A 118 3.38 -1.64 0.95
C ILE A 118 2.64 -2.94 0.68
N THR A 119 3.30 -4.06 0.90
CA THR A 119 2.63 -5.36 1.02
C THR A 119 2.53 -5.70 2.49
N VAL A 120 1.34 -6.07 2.96
CA VAL A 120 1.09 -6.50 4.33
C VAL A 120 0.63 -7.95 4.37
N ALA A 121 1.15 -8.72 5.33
CA ALA A 121 0.71 -10.07 5.59
C ALA A 121 0.52 -10.28 7.10
N LYS A 122 -0.34 -11.23 7.48
CA LYS A 122 -0.53 -11.62 8.88
C LYS A 122 0.03 -13.02 9.11
N LYS A 123 1.11 -13.10 9.88
CA LYS A 123 1.74 -14.36 10.21
C LYS A 123 1.77 -14.56 11.71
N THR A 124 1.28 -15.70 12.17
CA THR A 124 1.25 -16.05 13.61
C THR A 124 0.69 -14.95 14.54
N GLY A 125 -0.31 -14.20 14.05
CA GLY A 125 -0.97 -13.13 14.81
C GLY A 125 -0.30 -11.76 14.75
N SER A 126 0.88 -11.63 14.12
CA SER A 126 1.56 -10.35 13.90
C SER A 126 1.49 -9.91 12.45
N LEU A 127 1.48 -8.60 12.21
CA LEU A 127 1.58 -8.03 10.87
C LEU A 127 3.05 -7.95 10.45
N GLU A 128 3.33 -8.45 9.25
CA GLU A 128 4.59 -8.29 8.55
C GLU A 128 4.39 -7.30 7.39
N TYR A 129 5.40 -6.50 7.11
CA TYR A 129 5.36 -5.51 6.03
C TYR A 129 6.57 -5.66 5.13
N ASP A 130 6.36 -5.60 3.83
CA ASP A 130 7.40 -5.31 2.85
C ASP A 130 7.04 -3.99 2.17
N ALA A 131 7.95 -3.04 2.14
CA ALA A 131 7.70 -1.72 1.60
C ALA A 131 8.80 -1.31 0.62
N VAL A 132 8.39 -0.74 -0.51
CA VAL A 132 9.29 -0.19 -1.52
C VAL A 132 8.91 1.25 -1.84
N CYS A 133 9.92 2.09 -2.05
CA CYS A 133 9.75 3.48 -2.46
C CYS A 133 10.41 3.71 -3.81
N TYR A 134 9.70 4.45 -4.68
CA TYR A 134 10.25 4.99 -5.91
C TYR A 134 11.04 6.26 -5.61
N GLU A 135 12.26 6.30 -6.08
CA GLU A 135 13.13 7.45 -5.94
C GLU A 135 13.80 7.78 -7.26
N VAL A 136 14.17 9.03 -7.43
CA VAL A 136 15.05 9.45 -8.51
C VAL A 136 16.43 9.69 -7.92
N THR A 137 17.40 8.90 -8.36
CA THR A 137 18.79 9.01 -7.91
C THR A 137 19.38 10.40 -8.19
N PRO A 138 20.47 10.81 -7.53
CA PRO A 138 21.16 12.06 -7.85
C PRO A 138 21.62 12.18 -9.30
N CYS A 139 21.81 11.05 -10.00
CA CYS A 139 22.13 11.03 -11.44
C CYS A 139 20.89 11.04 -12.35
N GLY A 140 19.69 11.26 -11.81
CA GLY A 140 18.44 11.37 -12.56
C GLY A 140 17.81 10.05 -12.99
N LYS A 141 18.33 8.91 -12.55
CA LYS A 141 17.76 7.59 -12.88
C LYS A 141 16.78 7.12 -11.81
N PRO A 142 15.67 6.45 -12.19
CA PRO A 142 14.74 5.87 -11.22
C PRO A 142 15.38 4.68 -10.50
N THR A 143 14.98 4.49 -9.24
CA THR A 143 15.32 3.33 -8.42
C THR A 143 14.14 2.94 -7.53
N LEU A 144 14.08 1.67 -7.13
CA LEU A 144 13.21 1.21 -6.05
C LEU A 144 14.07 0.84 -4.86
N SER A 145 13.76 1.43 -3.71
CA SER A 145 14.49 1.21 -2.47
C SER A 145 13.57 0.59 -1.42
N LYS A 146 14.08 -0.41 -0.71
CA LYS A 146 13.39 -1.03 0.42
C LYS A 146 13.27 -0.04 1.58
N SER A 147 12.07 0.11 2.11
CA SER A 147 11.77 1.01 3.23
C SER A 147 11.45 0.24 4.49
N THR A 148 11.74 0.85 5.64
CA THR A 148 11.36 0.32 6.95
C THR A 148 10.02 0.92 7.35
N VAL A 149 9.09 0.05 7.77
CA VAL A 149 7.79 0.47 8.34
C VAL A 149 7.90 0.54 9.85
N LYS A 150 7.47 1.65 10.44
CA LYS A 150 7.42 1.90 11.89
C LYS A 150 6.02 2.34 12.31
N TYR A 151 5.72 2.21 13.58
CA TYR A 151 4.45 2.65 14.17
C TYR A 151 4.62 3.93 14.95
N VAL A 152 3.63 4.81 14.83
CA VAL A 152 3.45 5.93 15.75
C VAL A 152 2.61 5.46 16.94
N PRO A 153 2.95 5.81 18.18
CA PRO A 153 2.16 5.43 19.36
C PRO A 153 0.70 5.94 19.29
N PRO A 154 -0.26 5.19 19.79
CA PRO A 154 -1.67 5.39 19.52
C PRO A 154 -2.27 6.66 20.14
N LYS A 155 -3.13 7.30 19.40
CA LYS A 155 -4.20 8.21 19.79
C LYS A 155 -5.55 7.64 19.33
N PRO A 156 -6.71 8.10 19.82
CA PRO A 156 -7.99 7.38 19.67
C PRO A 156 -8.53 7.35 18.22
N LEU A 157 -9.30 6.59 17.96
CA LEU A 157 -9.92 5.49 17.22
C LEU A 157 -11.02 5.95 16.24
N PHE A 158 -11.16 5.29 15.10
CA PHE A 158 -12.26 5.45 14.15
C PHE A 158 -13.42 4.49 14.49
N ASP A 159 -14.59 4.72 13.92
CA ASP A 159 -15.72 3.80 13.99
C ASP A 159 -15.45 2.58 13.10
N VAL A 160 -15.03 1.48 13.74
CA VAL A 160 -14.73 0.19 13.07
C VAL A 160 -15.93 -0.33 12.30
N LYS A 161 -17.16 -0.16 12.82
CA LYS A 161 -18.37 -0.64 12.17
C LYS A 161 -18.64 0.13 10.87
N ALA A 162 -18.57 1.44 10.90
CA ALA A 162 -18.75 2.26 9.71
C ALA A 162 -17.68 1.96 8.65
N PHE A 163 -16.42 1.77 9.06
CA PHE A 163 -15.33 1.40 8.16
C PHE A 163 -15.54 0.02 7.52
N LEU A 164 -15.97 -0.98 8.28
CA LEU A 164 -16.28 -2.31 7.73
C LEU A 164 -17.47 -2.30 6.78
N GLU A 165 -18.47 -1.47 7.01
CA GLU A 165 -19.59 -1.32 6.06
C GLU A 165 -19.11 -0.67 4.74
N GLU A 166 -18.18 0.26 4.79
CA GLU A 166 -17.54 0.80 3.61
C GLU A 166 -16.72 -0.28 2.88
N ALA A 167 -15.90 -1.03 3.59
CA ALA A 167 -15.12 -2.13 3.06
C ALA A 167 -16.00 -3.18 2.37
N LYS A 168 -17.12 -3.59 2.99
CA LYS A 168 -18.07 -4.51 2.38
C LYS A 168 -18.61 -3.99 1.05
N ARG A 169 -18.95 -2.70 0.97
CA ARG A 169 -19.46 -2.11 -0.28
C ARG A 169 -18.40 -2.11 -1.39
N ASN A 170 -17.16 -1.89 -1.04
CA ASN A 170 -16.09 -1.65 -2.01
C ASN A 170 -15.29 -2.91 -2.36
N ILE A 171 -15.14 -3.85 -1.42
CA ILE A 171 -14.35 -5.07 -1.60
C ILE A 171 -15.24 -6.25 -2.00
N ALA A 172 -16.43 -6.40 -1.40
CA ALA A 172 -17.26 -7.59 -1.53
C ALA A 172 -18.24 -7.58 -2.72
N ARG A 173 -18.21 -6.58 -3.61
CA ARG A 173 -19.09 -6.51 -4.80
C ARG A 173 -18.86 -7.61 -5.84
N LEU A 174 -17.87 -8.47 -5.62
CA LEU A 174 -17.38 -9.42 -6.62
C LEU A 174 -17.92 -10.84 -6.46
N TYR A 175 -18.88 -11.05 -5.57
CA TYR A 175 -19.48 -12.37 -5.30
C TYR A 175 -20.96 -12.46 -5.68
N CYS A 176 -21.43 -11.64 -6.64
CA CYS A 176 -22.75 -11.81 -7.24
C CYS A 176 -22.64 -12.25 -8.69
#